data_4c6fa6767ffc64d8270904626696aa99
#
_entry.id   4c6fa6767ffc64d8270904626696aa99
#
_cell.length_a   1.000
_cell.length_b   1.000
_cell.length_c   1.000
_cell.angle_alpha   90.00
_cell.angle_beta   90.00
_cell.angle_gamma   90.00
#
_symmetry.space_group_name_H-M   'P 1'
#
loop_
_entity.id
_entity.type
_entity.pdbx_description
1 polymer ?
#
loop_
_entity_poly.entity_id
_entity_poly.type
_entity_poly.pdbx_seq_one_letter_code
_entity_poly.pdbx_strand_id
1 'polypeptide(L)'
;MKYAIIAAGEGSRLAEEGISVPKPLVKVAGQCLVDRLIRVFMANDAEEIVVVCNDLTPLVDEHLRMIERDGFEGRMIPLRHIVRTTPSSMHSFYELSEFLKDSPFVLTTVDTIFRDEEFADYIAAFKASLADGSADGMMGVTDYVDDEKPLYVTPLPVPPRGEAGECQFPLIGNFLDADPDGVCPYISGGIYGLTPKAIDTLNRCMAEGKSRMRNFQRGLIEDGLRLLAFPFSKVLDIDHAKDVEKAEEFLRTRPLTRPSGTLSPRGEGKVSTSNQEK
;
A
#
# COMPACT_ATOMS: atom_id res chain seq x y z
N MET A 1 -7.24 10.99 10.84
CA MET A 1 -6.18 9.98 10.60
C MET A 1 -5.08 10.62 9.80
N LYS A 2 -3.81 10.29 10.10
CA LYS A 2 -2.66 10.78 9.34
C LYS A 2 -2.35 9.91 8.13
N TYR A 3 -1.75 10.51 7.11
CA TYR A 3 -1.31 9.81 5.90
C TYR A 3 0.15 10.11 5.64
N ALA A 4 0.90 9.13 5.14
CA ALA A 4 2.32 9.26 4.89
C ALA A 4 2.70 8.74 3.50
N ILE A 5 3.54 9.49 2.78
CA ILE A 5 3.99 9.16 1.43
C ILE A 5 5.51 9.02 1.43
N ILE A 6 5.99 7.85 1.03
CA ILE A 6 7.41 7.65 0.72
C ILE A 6 7.66 8.05 -0.74
N ALA A 7 8.29 9.19 -0.95
CA ALA A 7 8.60 9.75 -2.27
C ALA A 7 10.12 9.99 -2.46
N ALA A 8 10.97 9.34 -1.64
CA ALA A 8 12.41 9.53 -1.65
C ALA A 8 13.18 8.58 -2.60
N GLY A 9 12.48 7.78 -3.42
CA GLY A 9 13.10 6.91 -4.42
C GLY A 9 13.72 7.73 -5.57
N GLU A 10 14.87 7.26 -6.10
CA GLU A 10 15.60 7.96 -7.17
C GLU A 10 14.88 7.90 -8.53
N GLY A 11 14.06 6.87 -8.79
CA GLY A 11 13.37 6.70 -10.06
C GLY A 11 14.31 6.44 -11.26
N SER A 12 15.49 5.86 -11.02
CA SER A 12 16.55 5.69 -12.00
C SER A 12 16.10 4.92 -13.25
N ARG A 13 15.27 3.88 -13.10
CA ARG A 13 14.73 3.10 -14.25
C ARG A 13 13.90 3.95 -15.21
N LEU A 14 13.01 4.80 -14.68
CA LEU A 14 12.21 5.73 -15.47
C LEU A 14 13.10 6.73 -16.21
N ALA A 15 14.15 7.24 -15.56
CA ALA A 15 15.11 8.16 -16.17
C ALA A 15 15.91 7.47 -17.30
N GLU A 16 16.34 6.23 -17.13
CA GLU A 16 17.01 5.41 -18.15
C GLU A 16 16.11 5.15 -19.37
N GLU A 17 14.80 5.07 -19.17
CA GLU A 17 13.80 4.89 -20.22
C GLU A 17 13.29 6.22 -20.84
N GLY A 18 13.95 7.36 -20.51
CA GLY A 18 13.71 8.66 -21.14
C GLY A 18 12.67 9.53 -20.44
N ILE A 19 12.16 9.15 -19.27
CA ILE A 19 11.30 10.00 -18.44
C ILE A 19 12.18 10.92 -17.62
N SER A 20 12.30 12.18 -18.03
CA SER A 20 13.22 13.16 -17.44
C SER A 20 12.73 13.82 -16.16
N VAL A 21 11.46 13.65 -15.81
CA VAL A 21 10.90 14.20 -14.56
C VAL A 21 11.09 13.24 -13.40
N PRO A 22 11.30 13.75 -12.15
CA PRO A 22 11.36 12.89 -10.97
C PRO A 22 10.12 12.04 -10.80
N LYS A 23 10.27 10.80 -10.33
CA LYS A 23 9.17 9.82 -10.18
C LYS A 23 7.91 10.40 -9.52
N PRO A 24 7.96 11.17 -8.41
CA PRO A 24 6.76 11.75 -7.80
C PRO A 24 5.98 12.72 -8.72
N LEU A 25 6.66 13.31 -9.71
CA LEU A 25 6.07 14.24 -10.67
C LEU A 25 5.70 13.60 -12.03
N VAL A 26 5.91 12.29 -12.18
CA VAL A 26 5.42 11.54 -13.33
C VAL A 26 3.90 11.60 -13.35
N LYS A 27 3.33 11.84 -14.56
CA LYS A 27 1.89 11.96 -14.71
C LYS A 27 1.27 10.64 -15.16
N VAL A 28 0.19 10.27 -14.48
CA VAL A 28 -0.71 9.18 -14.83
C VAL A 28 -2.11 9.79 -14.97
N ALA A 29 -2.77 9.58 -16.07
CA ALA A 29 -4.06 10.20 -16.40
C ALA A 29 -4.07 11.74 -16.21
N GLY A 30 -2.94 12.39 -16.55
CA GLY A 30 -2.79 13.84 -16.49
C GLY A 30 -2.45 14.41 -15.11
N GLN A 31 -2.40 13.61 -14.02
CA GLN A 31 -2.11 14.04 -12.66
C GLN A 31 -0.77 13.48 -12.20
N CYS A 32 0.07 14.27 -11.51
CA CYS A 32 1.30 13.79 -10.88
C CYS A 32 1.01 12.71 -9.83
N LEU A 33 1.91 11.75 -9.67
CA LEU A 33 1.74 10.65 -8.70
C LEU A 33 1.52 11.16 -7.27
N VAL A 34 2.32 12.13 -6.84
CA VAL A 34 2.20 12.73 -5.51
C VAL A 34 0.89 13.50 -5.34
N ASP A 35 0.47 14.26 -6.35
CA ASP A 35 -0.77 15.03 -6.34
C ASP A 35 -1.99 14.11 -6.25
N ARG A 36 -1.94 12.98 -6.98
CA ARG A 36 -2.98 11.97 -6.94
C ARG A 36 -3.18 11.42 -5.53
N LEU A 37 -2.08 11.05 -4.84
CA LEU A 37 -2.18 10.57 -3.47
C LEU A 37 -2.68 11.64 -2.50
N ILE A 38 -2.20 12.89 -2.63
CA ILE A 38 -2.69 14.02 -1.82
C ILE A 38 -4.20 14.16 -2.00
N ARG A 39 -4.70 14.18 -3.24
CA ARG A 39 -6.12 14.28 -3.54
C ARG A 39 -6.92 13.13 -2.93
N VAL A 40 -6.45 11.89 -3.06
CA VAL A 40 -7.09 10.70 -2.49
C VAL A 40 -7.14 10.78 -0.96
N PHE A 41 -6.06 11.20 -0.32
CA PHE A 41 -6.00 11.32 1.14
C PHE A 41 -6.92 12.43 1.66
N MET A 42 -6.97 13.57 0.99
CA MET A 42 -7.91 14.64 1.31
C MET A 42 -9.38 14.21 1.16
N ALA A 43 -9.68 13.38 0.15
CA ALA A 43 -11.01 12.80 -0.03
C ALA A 43 -11.38 11.77 1.07
N ASN A 44 -10.40 11.30 1.86
CA ASN A 44 -10.55 10.35 2.95
C ASN A 44 -10.24 10.98 4.33
N ASP A 45 -10.56 12.26 4.51
CA ASP A 45 -10.49 13.00 5.77
C ASP A 45 -9.08 13.04 6.39
N ALA A 46 -8.07 13.38 5.58
CA ALA A 46 -6.71 13.54 6.09
C ALA A 46 -6.62 14.68 7.12
N GLU A 47 -6.19 14.35 8.33
CA GLU A 47 -5.85 15.32 9.38
C GLU A 47 -4.46 15.91 9.17
N GLU A 48 -3.54 15.10 8.68
CA GLU A 48 -2.19 15.50 8.28
C GLU A 48 -1.69 14.56 7.19
N ILE A 49 -1.00 15.11 6.20
CA ILE A 49 -0.28 14.37 5.17
C ILE A 49 1.20 14.67 5.32
N VAL A 50 2.03 13.64 5.52
CA VAL A 50 3.47 13.79 5.66
C VAL A 50 4.16 13.11 4.49
N VAL A 51 5.05 13.84 3.80
CA VAL A 51 5.77 13.32 2.62
C VAL A 51 7.27 13.36 2.89
N VAL A 52 7.98 12.28 2.61
CA VAL A 52 9.44 12.31 2.53
C VAL A 52 9.87 12.27 1.07
N CYS A 53 10.67 13.25 0.64
CA CYS A 53 11.34 13.26 -0.66
C CYS A 53 12.86 13.31 -0.47
N ASN A 54 13.62 12.99 -1.54
CA ASN A 54 15.08 13.05 -1.48
C ASN A 54 15.61 14.45 -1.85
N ASP A 55 16.87 14.73 -1.53
CA ASP A 55 17.56 15.97 -1.87
C ASP A 55 18.15 15.98 -3.30
N LEU A 56 18.09 14.84 -4.00
CA LEU A 56 18.55 14.69 -5.38
C LEU A 56 17.54 15.24 -6.40
N THR A 57 16.30 15.48 -5.98
CA THR A 57 15.22 15.92 -6.85
C THR A 57 14.57 17.23 -6.37
N PRO A 58 15.29 18.39 -6.49
CA PRO A 58 14.80 19.68 -5.97
C PRO A 58 13.43 20.11 -6.53
N LEU A 59 13.05 19.65 -7.72
CA LEU A 59 11.73 19.93 -8.29
C LEU A 59 10.59 19.36 -7.45
N VAL A 60 10.80 18.26 -6.76
CA VAL A 60 9.80 17.66 -5.86
C VAL A 60 9.64 18.50 -4.60
N ASP A 61 10.75 18.95 -4.00
CA ASP A 61 10.77 19.87 -2.86
C ASP A 61 10.06 21.18 -3.20
N GLU A 62 10.39 21.79 -4.34
CA GLU A 62 9.74 23.03 -4.82
C GLU A 62 8.23 22.84 -5.01
N HIS A 63 7.81 21.73 -5.61
CA HIS A 63 6.41 21.42 -5.82
C HIS A 63 5.64 21.25 -4.49
N LEU A 64 6.20 20.51 -3.54
CA LEU A 64 5.58 20.32 -2.23
C LEU A 64 5.53 21.61 -1.41
N ARG A 65 6.59 22.44 -1.44
CA ARG A 65 6.58 23.79 -0.84
C ARG A 65 5.50 24.70 -1.42
N MET A 66 5.28 24.62 -2.72
CA MET A 66 4.21 25.39 -3.37
C MET A 66 2.83 24.94 -2.83
N ILE A 67 2.61 23.63 -2.70
CA ILE A 67 1.36 23.10 -2.13
C ILE A 67 1.20 23.50 -0.66
N GLU A 68 2.25 23.45 0.15
CA GLU A 68 2.20 23.89 1.56
C GLU A 68 1.85 25.37 1.71
N ARG A 69 2.38 26.22 0.81
CA ARG A 69 2.19 27.68 0.86
C ARG A 69 0.85 28.12 0.25
N ASP A 70 0.51 27.60 -0.91
CA ASP A 70 -0.59 28.10 -1.75
C ASP A 70 -1.83 27.18 -1.70
N GLY A 71 -1.69 25.99 -1.08
CA GLY A 71 -2.72 24.97 -1.04
C GLY A 71 -2.75 24.10 -2.29
N PHE A 72 -3.68 23.17 -2.32
CA PHE A 72 -3.90 22.23 -3.40
C PHE A 72 -5.34 22.35 -3.92
N GLU A 73 -5.53 22.46 -5.24
CA GLU A 73 -6.84 22.63 -5.88
C GLU A 73 -7.71 23.74 -5.23
N GLY A 74 -7.07 24.87 -4.87
CA GLY A 74 -7.75 26.02 -4.27
C GLY A 74 -8.12 25.85 -2.79
N ARG A 75 -7.57 24.85 -2.10
CA ARG A 75 -7.79 24.61 -0.67
C ARG A 75 -6.46 24.50 0.08
N MET A 76 -6.38 25.11 1.24
CA MET A 76 -5.29 24.85 2.16
C MET A 76 -5.42 23.40 2.68
N ILE A 77 -4.33 22.65 2.64
CA ILE A 77 -4.30 21.27 3.07
C ILE A 77 -3.29 21.06 4.20
N PRO A 78 -3.51 20.10 5.11
CA PRO A 78 -2.59 19.81 6.21
C PRO A 78 -1.37 19.00 5.72
N LEU A 79 -0.60 19.57 4.80
CA LEU A 79 0.61 18.97 4.23
C LEU A 79 1.85 19.42 4.98
N ARG A 80 2.73 18.48 5.23
CA ARG A 80 4.11 18.68 5.68
C ARG A 80 5.03 17.79 4.86
N HIS A 81 6.19 18.30 4.44
CA HIS A 81 7.19 17.42 3.82
C HIS A 81 8.56 17.57 4.49
N ILE A 82 9.37 16.54 4.33
CA ILE A 82 10.77 16.48 4.75
C ILE A 82 11.65 16.05 3.59
N VAL A 83 12.81 16.67 3.48
CA VAL A 83 13.79 16.36 2.44
C VAL A 83 14.90 15.53 3.07
N ARG A 84 14.99 14.25 2.69
CA ARG A 84 15.99 13.29 3.20
C ARG A 84 16.30 12.24 2.15
N THR A 85 17.54 12.14 1.75
CA THR A 85 18.04 10.97 1.01
C THR A 85 18.26 9.82 1.99
N THR A 86 17.62 8.70 1.72
CA THR A 86 17.63 7.53 2.60
C THR A 86 18.04 6.27 1.84
N PRO A 87 18.70 5.29 2.50
CA PRO A 87 19.18 4.09 1.84
C PRO A 87 18.07 3.13 1.36
N SER A 88 16.85 3.27 1.89
CA SER A 88 15.71 2.40 1.51
C SER A 88 14.38 3.00 1.96
N SER A 89 13.28 2.45 1.44
CA SER A 89 11.92 2.84 1.83
C SER A 89 11.64 2.65 3.34
N MET A 90 12.27 1.66 4.00
CA MET A 90 12.15 1.50 5.45
C MET A 90 12.82 2.64 6.21
N HIS A 91 13.97 3.14 5.75
CA HIS A 91 14.61 4.32 6.33
C HIS A 91 13.79 5.58 6.07
N SER A 92 13.18 5.71 4.89
CA SER A 92 12.24 6.79 4.60
C SER A 92 11.03 6.76 5.56
N PHE A 93 10.48 5.58 5.82
CA PHE A 93 9.43 5.42 6.82
C PHE A 93 9.91 5.80 8.24
N TYR A 94 11.15 5.45 8.58
CA TYR A 94 11.74 5.84 9.88
C TYR A 94 11.78 7.37 10.05
N GLU A 95 12.18 8.12 9.02
CA GLU A 95 12.13 9.59 9.03
C GLU A 95 10.70 10.13 9.21
N LEU A 96 9.71 9.51 8.57
CA LEU A 96 8.29 9.88 8.71
C LEU A 96 7.72 9.53 10.09
N SER A 97 8.25 8.52 10.76
CA SER A 97 7.67 7.95 11.99
C SER A 97 7.54 8.96 13.12
N GLU A 98 8.41 9.97 13.19
CA GLU A 98 8.35 11.05 14.19
C GLU A 98 7.01 11.80 14.18
N PHE A 99 6.35 11.88 13.02
CA PHE A 99 5.07 12.57 12.82
C PHE A 99 3.86 11.66 12.99
N LEU A 100 4.08 10.34 13.18
CA LEU A 100 3.03 9.32 13.15
C LEU A 100 2.79 8.64 14.52
N LYS A 101 3.47 9.10 15.57
CA LYS A 101 3.48 8.44 16.89
C LYS A 101 2.19 8.56 17.68
N ASP A 102 1.34 9.52 17.35
CA ASP A 102 0.22 9.97 18.18
C ASP A 102 -1.16 9.53 17.67
N SER A 103 -1.24 8.96 16.49
CA SER A 103 -2.51 8.52 15.89
C SER A 103 -2.32 7.39 14.89
N PRO A 104 -3.36 6.60 14.61
CA PRO A 104 -3.36 5.66 13.48
C PRO A 104 -3.07 6.40 12.17
N PHE A 105 -2.35 5.72 11.28
CA PHE A 105 -1.90 6.29 10.01
C PHE A 105 -1.97 5.30 8.86
N VAL A 106 -1.96 5.83 7.65
CA VAL A 106 -1.77 5.04 6.42
C VAL A 106 -0.50 5.49 5.73
N LEU A 107 0.37 4.53 5.45
CA LEU A 107 1.62 4.72 4.74
C LEU A 107 1.54 4.06 3.36
N THR A 108 2.04 4.73 2.32
CA THR A 108 2.22 4.14 0.99
C THR A 108 3.44 4.73 0.29
N THR A 109 3.91 4.06 -0.76
CA THR A 109 4.90 4.62 -1.68
C THR A 109 4.23 5.50 -2.73
N VAL A 110 4.95 6.49 -3.27
CA VAL A 110 4.39 7.48 -4.19
C VAL A 110 3.93 6.88 -5.53
N ASP A 111 4.48 5.75 -5.90
CA ASP A 111 4.27 5.03 -7.16
C ASP A 111 3.12 4.03 -7.15
N THR A 112 2.50 3.83 -6.00
CA THR A 112 1.42 2.87 -5.84
C THR A 112 0.12 3.39 -6.46
N ILE A 113 -0.43 2.65 -7.42
CA ILE A 113 -1.66 2.96 -8.14
C ILE A 113 -2.74 1.95 -7.74
N PHE A 114 -3.86 2.47 -7.28
CA PHE A 114 -5.08 1.75 -6.90
C PHE A 114 -6.31 2.56 -7.29
N ARG A 115 -7.51 1.99 -7.18
CA ARG A 115 -8.75 2.73 -7.40
C ARG A 115 -9.14 3.55 -6.18
N ASP A 116 -9.58 4.78 -6.41
CA ASP A 116 -9.96 5.71 -5.35
C ASP A 116 -11.12 5.17 -4.49
N GLU A 117 -12.09 4.50 -5.12
CA GLU A 117 -13.25 3.90 -4.45
C GLU A 117 -12.82 2.73 -3.54
N GLU A 118 -11.92 1.86 -4.03
CA GLU A 118 -11.39 0.74 -3.22
C GLU A 118 -10.56 1.25 -2.05
N PHE A 119 -9.85 2.37 -2.23
CA PHE A 119 -9.12 2.98 -1.14
C PHE A 119 -10.06 3.59 -0.09
N ALA A 120 -11.17 4.19 -0.49
CA ALA A 120 -12.19 4.67 0.44
C ALA A 120 -12.80 3.52 1.26
N ASP A 121 -13.10 2.38 0.62
CA ASP A 121 -13.57 1.17 1.29
C ASP A 121 -12.51 0.61 2.25
N TYR A 122 -11.23 0.62 1.85
CA TYR A 122 -10.11 0.24 2.70
C TYR A 122 -10.01 1.11 3.96
N ILE A 123 -10.13 2.43 3.82
CA ILE A 123 -10.10 3.38 4.95
C ILE A 123 -11.29 3.15 5.88
N ALA A 124 -12.48 2.91 5.34
CA ALA A 124 -13.67 2.62 6.14
C ALA A 124 -13.49 1.31 6.93
N ALA A 125 -12.98 0.26 6.29
CA ALA A 125 -12.68 -1.03 6.92
C ALA A 125 -11.60 -0.91 8.01
N PHE A 126 -10.54 -0.15 7.74
CA PHE A 126 -9.47 0.08 8.72
C PHE A 126 -9.99 0.86 9.94
N LYS A 127 -10.76 1.94 9.73
CA LYS A 127 -11.39 2.69 10.83
C LYS A 127 -12.31 1.78 11.67
N ALA A 128 -13.07 0.89 11.04
CA ALA A 128 -13.93 -0.07 11.74
C ALA A 128 -13.13 -1.05 12.60
N SER A 129 -12.05 -1.64 12.05
CA SER A 129 -11.19 -2.57 12.78
C SER A 129 -10.45 -1.93 13.96
N LEU A 130 -10.17 -0.63 13.88
CA LEU A 130 -9.63 0.13 15.01
C LEU A 130 -10.67 0.35 16.11
N ALA A 131 -11.92 0.65 15.72
CA ALA A 131 -13.00 0.94 16.65
C ALA A 131 -13.43 -0.29 17.45
N ASP A 132 -13.45 -1.47 16.83
CA ASP A 132 -13.79 -2.74 17.48
C ASP A 132 -12.58 -3.45 18.11
N GLY A 133 -11.37 -2.92 17.88
CA GLY A 133 -10.13 -3.48 18.43
C GLY A 133 -9.74 -4.83 17.81
N SER A 134 -10.28 -5.19 16.64
CA SER A 134 -10.03 -6.50 16.01
C SER A 134 -8.62 -6.63 15.41
N ALA A 135 -7.96 -5.50 15.10
CA ALA A 135 -6.63 -5.50 14.51
C ALA A 135 -5.75 -4.34 14.99
N ASP A 136 -4.43 -4.52 14.87
CA ASP A 136 -3.41 -3.49 15.10
C ASP A 136 -3.00 -2.82 13.76
N GLY A 137 -3.43 -3.38 12.64
CA GLY A 137 -3.20 -2.83 11.31
C GLY A 137 -3.99 -3.55 10.22
N MET A 138 -4.02 -2.95 9.04
CA MET A 138 -4.62 -3.47 7.82
C MET A 138 -3.68 -3.24 6.64
N MET A 139 -3.38 -4.31 5.91
CA MET A 139 -2.49 -4.27 4.76
C MET A 139 -3.31 -4.35 3.47
N GLY A 140 -3.06 -3.44 2.53
CA GLY A 140 -3.57 -3.58 1.18
C GLY A 140 -2.87 -4.74 0.48
N VAL A 141 -3.63 -5.70 -0.03
CA VAL A 141 -3.13 -6.86 -0.76
C VAL A 141 -3.84 -6.99 -2.11
N THR A 142 -3.27 -7.71 -3.05
CA THR A 142 -3.89 -7.99 -4.36
C THR A 142 -3.55 -9.39 -4.83
N ASP A 143 -4.42 -9.99 -5.64
CA ASP A 143 -4.17 -11.25 -6.35
C ASP A 143 -3.50 -11.02 -7.72
N TYR A 144 -3.31 -9.76 -8.10
CA TYR A 144 -2.63 -9.37 -9.34
C TYR A 144 -1.12 -9.27 -9.13
N VAL A 145 -0.37 -10.13 -9.79
CA VAL A 145 1.09 -10.20 -9.70
C VAL A 145 1.71 -9.61 -10.96
N ASP A 146 2.33 -8.43 -10.87
CA ASP A 146 3.10 -7.76 -11.93
C ASP A 146 4.45 -7.24 -11.39
N ASP A 147 4.83 -7.64 -10.18
CA ASP A 147 6.11 -7.29 -9.54
C ASP A 147 7.16 -8.35 -9.85
N GLU A 148 8.40 -7.91 -10.13
CA GLU A 148 9.55 -8.81 -10.35
C GLU A 148 9.94 -9.59 -9.08
N LYS A 149 9.62 -9.06 -7.91
CA LYS A 149 9.96 -9.64 -6.59
C LYS A 149 8.79 -9.50 -5.62
N PRO A 150 7.65 -10.13 -5.90
CA PRO A 150 6.47 -10.00 -5.07
C PRO A 150 6.76 -10.47 -3.64
N LEU A 151 6.08 -9.85 -2.68
CA LEU A 151 6.04 -10.32 -1.30
C LEU A 151 4.70 -11.01 -1.08
N TYR A 152 4.73 -12.32 -1.03
CA TYR A 152 3.54 -13.17 -0.89
C TYR A 152 2.96 -13.08 0.51
N VAL A 153 1.64 -13.08 0.61
CA VAL A 153 0.88 -12.97 1.85
C VAL A 153 0.10 -14.24 2.12
N THR A 154 0.38 -14.87 3.25
CA THR A 154 -0.34 -16.06 3.71
C THR A 154 -1.38 -15.65 4.74
N PRO A 155 -2.68 -15.83 4.50
CA PRO A 155 -3.69 -15.61 5.51
C PRO A 155 -3.65 -16.74 6.56
N LEU A 156 -4.02 -16.40 7.81
CA LEU A 156 -4.33 -17.43 8.80
C LEU A 156 -5.62 -18.14 8.42
N PRO A 157 -5.77 -19.43 8.76
CA PRO A 157 -7.03 -20.13 8.62
C PRO A 157 -8.13 -19.35 9.35
N VAL A 158 -9.23 -19.08 8.65
CA VAL A 158 -10.41 -18.46 9.28
C VAL A 158 -11.00 -19.48 10.24
N PRO A 159 -11.18 -19.16 11.55
CA PRO A 159 -11.82 -20.08 12.46
C PRO A 159 -13.25 -20.40 11.99
N PRO A 160 -13.79 -21.59 12.29
CA PRO A 160 -15.16 -21.95 11.97
C PRO A 160 -16.12 -20.89 12.49
N ARG A 161 -17.14 -20.53 11.66
CA ARG A 161 -18.16 -19.55 12.02
C ARG A 161 -18.76 -19.87 13.39
N GLY A 162 -18.63 -18.92 14.33
CA GLY A 162 -19.27 -19.02 15.66
C GLY A 162 -18.36 -18.81 16.88
N GLU A 163 -17.04 -18.81 16.76
CA GLU A 163 -16.13 -18.73 17.92
C GLU A 163 -15.33 -17.42 18.08
N ALA A 164 -15.30 -16.58 17.08
CA ALA A 164 -14.75 -15.22 17.18
C ALA A 164 -15.65 -14.29 16.38
N GLY A 165 -15.87 -13.07 16.86
CA GLY A 165 -16.65 -12.06 16.15
C GLY A 165 -16.21 -12.01 14.69
N GLU A 166 -17.17 -11.99 13.76
CA GLU A 166 -16.94 -12.12 12.32
C GLU A 166 -15.98 -11.02 11.83
N CYS A 167 -14.69 -11.35 11.75
CA CYS A 167 -13.72 -10.47 11.11
C CYS A 167 -13.97 -10.56 9.60
N GLN A 168 -14.38 -9.46 8.98
CA GLN A 168 -14.72 -9.40 7.55
C GLN A 168 -13.51 -9.74 6.66
N PHE A 169 -12.29 -9.53 7.15
CA PHE A 169 -11.03 -9.73 6.42
C PHE A 169 -10.15 -10.76 7.13
N PRO A 170 -9.40 -11.58 6.38
CA PRO A 170 -8.51 -12.57 6.98
C PRO A 170 -7.33 -11.90 7.69
N LEU A 171 -6.91 -12.50 8.81
CA LEU A 171 -5.65 -12.15 9.46
C LEU A 171 -4.46 -12.66 8.63
N ILE A 172 -3.41 -11.88 8.56
CA ILE A 172 -2.15 -12.25 7.91
C ILE A 172 -1.34 -13.14 8.86
N GLY A 173 -0.95 -14.31 8.36
CA GLY A 173 -0.12 -15.24 9.10
C GLY A 173 1.36 -15.03 8.84
N ASN A 174 1.75 -14.74 7.60
CA ASN A 174 3.16 -14.55 7.25
C ASN A 174 3.33 -13.78 5.93
N PHE A 175 4.59 -13.30 5.71
CA PHE A 175 5.07 -12.71 4.48
C PHE A 175 6.25 -13.52 3.93
N LEU A 176 6.14 -14.04 2.69
CA LEU A 176 7.10 -14.95 2.07
C LEU A 176 7.74 -14.32 0.82
N ASP A 177 9.03 -14.60 0.60
CA ASP A 177 9.75 -14.14 -0.61
C ASP A 177 9.45 -15.01 -1.85
N ALA A 178 8.85 -16.18 -1.65
CA ALA A 178 8.50 -17.11 -2.72
C ALA A 178 7.25 -17.91 -2.35
N ASP A 179 6.51 -18.33 -3.37
CA ASP A 179 5.35 -19.22 -3.25
C ASP A 179 5.47 -20.37 -4.26
N PRO A 180 6.38 -21.33 -4.01
CA PRO A 180 6.65 -22.42 -4.94
C PRO A 180 5.45 -23.34 -5.17
N ASP A 181 4.56 -23.43 -4.20
CA ASP A 181 3.38 -24.30 -4.24
C ASP A 181 2.12 -23.59 -4.77
N GLY A 182 2.20 -22.26 -5.01
CA GLY A 182 1.09 -21.46 -5.52
C GLY A 182 -0.10 -21.39 -4.55
N VAL A 183 0.17 -21.43 -3.23
CA VAL A 183 -0.87 -21.46 -2.20
C VAL A 183 -1.19 -20.09 -1.59
N CYS A 184 -0.35 -19.08 -1.85
CA CYS A 184 -0.58 -17.73 -1.35
C CYS A 184 -1.57 -16.99 -2.26
N PRO A 185 -2.76 -16.62 -1.75
CA PRO A 185 -3.78 -15.98 -2.58
C PRO A 185 -3.45 -14.53 -2.95
N TYR A 186 -2.51 -13.90 -2.25
CA TYR A 186 -2.22 -12.48 -2.37
C TYR A 186 -0.73 -12.16 -2.33
N ILE A 187 -0.40 -10.97 -2.85
CA ILE A 187 0.86 -10.27 -2.61
C ILE A 187 0.60 -8.94 -1.89
N SER A 188 1.63 -8.41 -1.19
CA SER A 188 1.58 -7.10 -0.55
C SER A 188 1.49 -5.98 -1.59
N GLY A 189 0.50 -5.10 -1.46
CA GLY A 189 0.25 -3.99 -2.37
C GLY A 189 0.89 -2.66 -1.96
N GLY A 190 1.81 -2.64 -0.96
CA GLY A 190 2.49 -1.40 -0.58
C GLY A 190 1.62 -0.36 0.14
N ILE A 191 0.46 -0.75 0.66
CA ILE A 191 -0.48 0.11 1.39
C ILE A 191 -0.60 -0.43 2.82
N TYR A 192 -0.27 0.42 3.81
CA TYR A 192 -0.12 0.01 5.20
C TYR A 192 -0.96 0.90 6.12
N GLY A 193 -2.11 0.44 6.57
CA GLY A 193 -2.87 1.04 7.67
C GLY A 193 -2.35 0.49 9.00
N LEU A 194 -1.82 1.35 9.86
CA LEU A 194 -1.10 0.93 11.05
C LEU A 194 -1.46 1.79 12.26
N THR A 195 -1.38 1.18 13.45
CA THR A 195 -1.38 1.93 14.70
C THR A 195 0.04 2.37 15.07
N PRO A 196 0.20 3.35 15.98
CA PRO A 196 1.52 3.75 16.48
C PRO A 196 2.38 2.60 17.04
N LYS A 197 1.80 1.48 17.48
CA LYS A 197 2.53 0.27 17.90
C LYS A 197 3.50 -0.25 16.85
N ALA A 198 3.19 -0.07 15.57
CA ALA A 198 4.06 -0.47 14.47
C ALA A 198 5.41 0.29 14.46
N ILE A 199 5.47 1.47 15.07
CA ILE A 199 6.70 2.26 15.17
C ILE A 199 7.71 1.59 16.13
N ASP A 200 7.25 0.87 17.14
CA ASP A 200 8.12 0.10 18.03
C ASP A 200 8.82 -1.03 17.23
N THR A 201 8.06 -1.74 16.39
CA THR A 201 8.62 -2.73 15.46
C THR A 201 9.61 -2.10 14.48
N LEU A 202 9.30 -0.92 13.94
CA LEU A 202 10.20 -0.20 13.05
C LEU A 202 11.52 0.12 13.76
N ASN A 203 11.45 0.68 14.96
CA ASN A 203 12.63 1.01 15.78
C ASN A 203 13.49 -0.23 16.07
N ARG A 204 12.86 -1.37 16.40
CA ARG A 204 13.56 -2.64 16.59
C ARG A 204 14.25 -3.09 15.30
N CYS A 205 13.54 -3.09 14.18
CA CYS A 205 14.10 -3.46 12.88
C CYS A 205 15.29 -2.58 12.48
N MET A 206 15.20 -1.27 12.75
CA MET A 206 16.31 -0.33 12.50
C MET A 206 17.51 -0.64 13.39
N ALA A 207 17.29 -0.91 14.67
CA ALA A 207 18.36 -1.28 15.63
C ALA A 207 19.06 -2.60 15.26
N GLU A 208 18.33 -3.55 14.64
CA GLU A 208 18.84 -4.81 14.12
C GLU A 208 19.54 -4.67 12.75
N GLY A 209 19.61 -3.47 12.18
CA GLY A 209 20.24 -3.22 10.87
C GLY A 209 19.41 -3.75 9.68
N LYS A 210 18.15 -4.06 9.86
CA LYS A 210 17.24 -4.41 8.78
C LYS A 210 16.99 -3.16 7.91
N SER A 211 16.83 -3.33 6.59
CA SER A 211 16.81 -2.19 5.66
C SER A 211 15.68 -2.20 4.63
N ARG A 212 14.84 -3.25 4.58
CA ARG A 212 13.78 -3.39 3.56
C ARG A 212 12.40 -3.43 4.19
N MET A 213 11.41 -2.83 3.55
CA MET A 213 10.02 -2.85 4.01
C MET A 213 9.48 -4.28 4.26
N ARG A 214 9.88 -5.26 3.44
CA ARG A 214 9.52 -6.67 3.68
C ARG A 214 10.01 -7.22 5.03
N ASN A 215 11.15 -6.73 5.52
CA ASN A 215 11.65 -7.10 6.84
C ASN A 215 10.83 -6.47 7.96
N PHE A 216 10.40 -5.22 7.76
CA PHE A 216 9.48 -4.56 8.67
C PHE A 216 8.11 -5.28 8.71
N GLN A 217 7.55 -5.66 7.55
CA GLN A 217 6.28 -6.39 7.49
C GLN A 217 6.35 -7.72 8.26
N ARG A 218 7.45 -8.48 8.11
CA ARG A 218 7.68 -9.70 8.91
C ARG A 218 7.83 -9.38 10.39
N GLY A 219 8.57 -8.31 10.71
CA GLY A 219 8.73 -7.83 12.07
C GLY A 219 7.41 -7.54 12.77
N LEU A 220 6.40 -7.02 12.08
CA LEU A 220 5.07 -6.80 12.64
C LEU A 220 4.42 -8.10 13.11
N ILE A 221 4.55 -9.18 12.32
CA ILE A 221 4.03 -10.51 12.70
C ILE A 221 4.86 -11.10 13.83
N GLU A 222 6.21 -10.98 13.78
CA GLU A 222 7.13 -11.44 14.84
C GLU A 222 6.81 -10.78 16.19
N ASP A 223 6.42 -9.50 16.20
CA ASP A 223 6.03 -8.76 17.40
C ASP A 223 4.56 -9.00 17.82
N GLY A 224 3.86 -9.88 17.10
CA GLY A 224 2.50 -10.30 17.44
C GLY A 224 1.41 -9.30 17.09
N LEU A 225 1.66 -8.35 16.20
CA LEU A 225 0.62 -7.43 15.72
C LEU A 225 -0.38 -8.19 14.85
N ARG A 226 -1.66 -7.95 15.11
CA ARG A 226 -2.76 -8.52 14.30
C ARG A 226 -2.98 -7.65 13.09
N LEU A 227 -2.66 -8.18 11.92
CA LEU A 227 -2.78 -7.49 10.63
C LEU A 227 -3.88 -8.12 9.79
N LEU A 228 -4.82 -7.33 9.31
CA LEU A 228 -5.85 -7.76 8.37
C LEU A 228 -5.38 -7.59 6.93
N ALA A 229 -5.79 -8.47 6.03
CA ALA A 229 -5.54 -8.37 4.61
C ALA A 229 -6.77 -7.81 3.89
N PHE A 230 -6.68 -6.58 3.36
CA PHE A 230 -7.74 -5.98 2.55
C PHE A 230 -7.44 -6.18 1.06
N PRO A 231 -8.27 -6.91 0.30
CA PRO A 231 -8.01 -7.22 -1.10
C PRO A 231 -8.44 -6.07 -2.02
N PHE A 232 -7.48 -5.41 -2.64
CA PHE A 232 -7.69 -4.54 -3.80
C PHE A 232 -7.86 -5.38 -5.06
N SER A 233 -8.69 -4.93 -6.00
CA SER A 233 -8.85 -5.60 -7.30
C SER A 233 -7.54 -5.63 -8.10
N LYS A 234 -6.75 -4.59 -7.96
CA LYS A 234 -5.42 -4.45 -8.55
C LYS A 234 -4.64 -3.34 -7.85
N VAL A 235 -3.37 -3.60 -7.62
CA VAL A 235 -2.39 -2.59 -7.24
C VAL A 235 -1.25 -2.66 -8.24
N LEU A 236 -0.80 -1.50 -8.73
CA LEU A 236 0.32 -1.37 -9.68
C LEU A 236 1.36 -0.43 -9.10
N ASP A 237 2.62 -0.69 -9.41
CA ASP A 237 3.72 0.23 -9.14
C ASP A 237 4.25 0.82 -10.46
N ILE A 238 4.57 2.10 -10.44
CA ILE A 238 5.14 2.80 -11.61
C ILE A 238 6.66 2.75 -11.53
N ASP A 239 7.25 1.68 -12.02
CA ASP A 239 8.70 1.50 -12.08
C ASP A 239 9.30 1.72 -13.46
N HIS A 240 8.52 1.51 -14.51
CA HIS A 240 8.90 1.60 -15.91
C HIS A 240 7.94 2.50 -16.71
N ALA A 241 8.39 3.02 -17.85
CA ALA A 241 7.55 3.84 -18.73
C ALA A 241 6.26 3.13 -19.17
N LYS A 242 6.35 1.81 -19.45
CA LYS A 242 5.19 0.97 -19.80
C LYS A 242 4.14 0.86 -18.68
N ASP A 243 4.54 1.07 -17.41
CA ASP A 243 3.62 0.96 -16.29
C ASP A 243 2.69 2.17 -16.21
N VAL A 244 3.11 3.32 -16.76
CA VAL A 244 2.25 4.51 -16.92
C VAL A 244 1.04 4.17 -17.78
N GLU A 245 1.24 3.56 -18.95
CA GLU A 245 0.16 3.16 -19.86
C GLU A 245 -0.77 2.13 -19.23
N LYS A 246 -0.21 1.12 -18.54
CA LYS A 246 -0.98 0.11 -17.80
C LYS A 246 -1.84 0.75 -16.70
N ALA A 247 -1.29 1.70 -15.96
CA ALA A 247 -1.99 2.42 -14.90
C ALA A 247 -3.12 3.29 -15.47
N GLU A 248 -2.89 3.99 -16.57
CA GLU A 248 -3.92 4.79 -17.25
C GLU A 248 -5.08 3.94 -17.76
N GLU A 249 -4.77 2.77 -18.36
CA GLU A 249 -5.78 1.81 -18.78
C GLU A 249 -6.59 1.28 -17.59
N PHE A 250 -5.89 0.90 -16.51
CA PHE A 250 -6.54 0.42 -15.30
C PHE A 250 -7.47 1.45 -14.68
N LEU A 251 -7.06 2.71 -14.58
CA LEU A 251 -7.88 3.78 -13.99
C LEU A 251 -9.07 4.17 -14.88
N ARG A 252 -8.95 4.02 -16.20
CA ARG A 252 -10.02 4.32 -17.17
C ARG A 252 -11.12 3.24 -17.17
N THR A 253 -10.75 1.97 -16.98
CA THR A 253 -11.71 0.86 -16.97
C THR A 253 -12.49 0.85 -15.65
N ARG A 254 -13.84 0.87 -15.71
CA ARG A 254 -14.66 0.68 -14.51
C ARG A 254 -14.46 -0.74 -13.96
N PRO A 255 -14.41 -0.94 -12.63
CA PRO A 255 -14.45 -2.28 -12.08
C PRO A 255 -15.73 -2.97 -12.55
N LEU A 256 -15.60 -4.19 -13.05
CA LEU A 256 -16.74 -5.10 -13.09
C LEU A 256 -17.16 -5.26 -11.64
N THR A 257 -18.37 -4.79 -11.29
CA THR A 257 -18.90 -4.81 -9.93
C THR A 257 -18.66 -6.17 -9.30
N ARG A 258 -17.72 -6.27 -8.36
CA ARG A 258 -17.69 -7.42 -7.45
C ARG A 258 -18.89 -7.26 -6.52
N PRO A 259 -19.76 -8.27 -6.37
CA PRO A 259 -20.76 -8.23 -5.32
C PRO A 259 -20.03 -8.11 -3.99
N SER A 260 -20.36 -7.09 -3.19
CA SER A 260 -19.89 -6.94 -1.83
C SER A 260 -20.15 -8.25 -1.07
N GLY A 261 -19.10 -8.95 -0.64
CA GLY A 261 -19.19 -9.97 0.39
C GLY A 261 -19.22 -11.43 -0.04
N THR A 262 -18.49 -11.90 -1.04
CA THR A 262 -18.25 -13.34 -1.19
C THR A 262 -16.81 -13.64 -1.63
N LEU A 263 -16.00 -14.04 -0.66
CA LEU A 263 -14.78 -14.80 -0.92
C LEU A 263 -15.21 -16.21 -1.38
N SER A 264 -15.17 -16.47 -2.68
CA SER A 264 -15.25 -17.85 -3.20
C SER A 264 -13.86 -18.44 -3.20
N PRO A 265 -13.61 -19.54 -2.46
CA PRO A 265 -12.39 -20.31 -2.66
C PRO A 265 -12.44 -20.95 -4.06
N ARG A 266 -11.46 -20.63 -4.90
CA ARG A 266 -11.19 -21.42 -6.11
C ARG A 266 -10.67 -22.78 -5.68
N GLY A 267 -11.45 -23.82 -5.93
CA GLY A 267 -11.01 -25.19 -5.71
C GLY A 267 -12.12 -26.22 -5.95
N GLU A 268 -12.69 -26.30 -7.17
CA GLU A 268 -13.26 -27.55 -7.65
C GLU A 268 -12.70 -27.84 -9.03
N GLY A 269 -11.69 -28.71 -9.04
CA GLY A 269 -11.17 -29.32 -10.25
C GLY A 269 -12.28 -30.15 -10.92
N LYS A 270 -12.62 -29.82 -12.16
CA LYS A 270 -13.42 -30.69 -13.00
C LYS A 270 -12.62 -31.95 -13.28
N VAL A 271 -12.97 -33.03 -12.60
CA VAL A 271 -12.62 -34.39 -13.04
C VAL A 271 -13.51 -34.69 -14.26
N SER A 272 -12.89 -34.71 -15.45
CA SER A 272 -13.54 -35.23 -16.64
C SER A 272 -13.49 -36.76 -16.59
N THR A 273 -14.57 -37.39 -16.25
CA THR A 273 -14.80 -38.80 -16.49
C THR A 273 -15.15 -38.98 -17.98
N SER A 274 -14.19 -39.47 -18.74
CA SER A 274 -14.46 -40.04 -20.05
C SER A 274 -15.10 -41.43 -19.86
N ASN A 275 -16.40 -41.53 -20.09
CA ASN A 275 -17.02 -42.83 -20.39
C ASN A 275 -16.80 -43.18 -21.85
N GLN A 276 -16.03 -44.21 -22.05
CA GLN A 276 -16.09 -45.01 -23.24
C GLN A 276 -17.23 -46.03 -23.07
N GLU A 277 -18.20 -46.00 -23.95
CA GLU A 277 -19.00 -47.16 -24.29
C GLU A 277 -19.10 -47.29 -25.79
N LYS A 278 -18.60 -48.48 -26.23
CA LYS A 278 -18.85 -49.25 -27.48
C LYS A 278 -18.81 -48.50 -28.82
#